data_3ae4bab2bb911622714e5d432230aeba
#
_entry.id   3ae4bab2bb911622714e5d432230aeba
#
_cell.length_a   1.000
_cell.length_b   1.000
_cell.length_c   1.000
_cell.angle_alpha   90.00
_cell.angle_beta   90.00
_cell.angle_gamma   90.00
#
_symmetry.space_group_name_H-M   'P 1'
#
loop_
_entity.id
_entity.type
_entity.pdbx_description
1 polymer ?
#
loop_
_entity_poly.entity_id
_entity_poly.type
_entity_poly.pdbx_seq_one_letter_code
_entity_poly.pdbx_strand_id
1 'polypeptide(L)'
;MTELKNAISQLQGDAVGLMKKLSGMLLVSDLGVSTSKIDDYLIAAERLCIKSRNCLERYRTKEYEGNEAVLTTSENVSGNVEITDRGWLHIRLNMLLPSSKFKTTNYIKDTVSRLLNDFSGELPYFEKAFMGIVEFCDFDNHNALDNDNKVWKMIPNSLKGRVIKDDTQFYLSIGLFTKMSEDCHCEVYVLPENELSEFVKIAEL
;
A
#
# COMPACT_ATOMS: atom_id res chain seq x y z
N MET A 1 18.69 -0.64 22.29
CA MET A 1 17.71 -1.42 23.08
C MET A 1 16.57 -0.57 23.68
N THR A 2 16.83 0.60 24.19
CA THR A 2 15.81 1.48 24.82
C THR A 2 14.75 1.97 23.84
N GLU A 3 15.14 2.36 22.63
CA GLU A 3 14.20 2.85 21.60
C GLU A 3 13.21 1.78 21.13
N LEU A 4 13.68 0.54 20.89
CA LEU A 4 12.81 -0.57 20.50
C LEU A 4 11.80 -0.91 21.59
N LYS A 5 12.24 -0.94 22.85
CA LYS A 5 11.33 -1.17 24.00
C LYS A 5 10.26 -0.07 24.08
N ASN A 6 10.64 1.17 23.88
CA ASN A 6 9.70 2.30 23.88
C ASN A 6 8.69 2.19 22.73
N ALA A 7 9.15 1.84 21.52
CA ALA A 7 8.29 1.64 20.36
C ALA A 7 7.30 0.50 20.57
N ILE A 8 7.75 -0.64 21.10
CA ILE A 8 6.88 -1.79 21.44
C ILE A 8 5.87 -1.40 22.53
N SER A 9 6.30 -0.68 23.57
CA SER A 9 5.41 -0.24 24.63
C SER A 9 4.32 0.70 24.10
N GLN A 10 4.67 1.57 23.14
CA GLN A 10 3.69 2.46 22.49
C GLN A 10 2.70 1.66 21.66
N LEU A 11 3.15 0.68 20.87
CA LEU A 11 2.27 -0.20 20.08
C LEU A 11 1.34 -1.01 20.99
N GLN A 12 1.82 -1.51 22.11
CA GLN A 12 0.97 -2.18 23.10
C GLN A 12 -0.10 -1.25 23.68
N GLY A 13 0.24 0.00 24.00
CA GLY A 13 -0.71 1.01 24.45
C GLY A 13 -1.80 1.30 23.43
N ASP A 14 -1.41 1.47 22.16
CA ASP A 14 -2.34 1.69 21.04
C ASP A 14 -3.27 0.47 20.84
N ALA A 15 -2.75 -0.76 20.94
CA ALA A 15 -3.53 -1.99 20.83
C ALA A 15 -4.55 -2.14 21.97
N VAL A 16 -4.15 -1.86 23.21
CA VAL A 16 -5.05 -1.86 24.36
C VAL A 16 -6.15 -0.80 24.19
N GLY A 17 -5.81 0.39 23.68
CA GLY A 17 -6.78 1.43 23.36
C GLY A 17 -7.81 0.99 22.33
N LEU A 18 -7.37 0.27 21.29
CA LEU A 18 -8.23 -0.29 20.26
C LEU A 18 -9.17 -1.37 20.83
N MET A 19 -8.65 -2.27 21.66
CA MET A 19 -9.48 -3.28 22.33
C MET A 19 -10.53 -2.68 23.23
N LYS A 20 -10.22 -1.62 23.98
CA LYS A 20 -11.19 -0.88 24.81
C LYS A 20 -12.31 -0.27 23.97
N LYS A 21 -11.99 0.31 22.81
CA LYS A 21 -12.98 0.81 21.86
C LYS A 21 -13.92 -0.28 21.38
N LEU A 22 -13.37 -1.43 20.97
CA LEU A 22 -14.16 -2.57 20.51
C LEU A 22 -15.08 -3.11 21.60
N SER A 23 -14.56 -3.29 22.81
CA SER A 23 -15.33 -3.72 23.97
C SER A 23 -16.48 -2.75 24.29
N GLY A 24 -16.23 -1.43 24.20
CA GLY A 24 -17.27 -0.42 24.35
C GLY A 24 -18.36 -0.52 23.28
N MET A 25 -18.03 -0.87 22.05
CA MET A 25 -18.99 -1.08 20.97
C MET A 25 -19.86 -2.32 21.22
N LEU A 26 -19.27 -3.42 21.70
CA LEU A 26 -19.98 -4.63 22.06
C LEU A 26 -20.99 -4.41 23.18
N LEU A 27 -20.63 -3.61 24.19
CA LEU A 27 -21.54 -3.29 25.30
C LEU A 27 -22.74 -2.42 24.89
N VAL A 28 -22.65 -1.73 23.75
CA VAL A 28 -23.70 -0.82 23.25
C VAL A 28 -24.42 -1.45 22.04
N SER A 29 -24.07 -2.67 21.63
CA SER A 29 -24.61 -3.34 20.45
C SER A 29 -26.15 -3.46 20.48
N ASP A 30 -26.73 -3.64 21.67
CA ASP A 30 -28.20 -3.75 21.86
C ASP A 30 -28.92 -2.41 21.62
N LEU A 31 -28.19 -1.29 21.60
CA LEU A 31 -28.75 0.06 21.37
C LEU A 31 -28.50 0.59 19.94
N GLY A 32 -27.88 -0.22 19.09
CA GLY A 32 -27.46 0.16 17.73
C GLY A 32 -26.12 0.89 17.71
N VAL A 33 -25.11 0.26 17.13
CA VAL A 33 -23.81 0.90 16.89
C VAL A 33 -23.92 1.77 15.66
N SER A 34 -23.62 3.07 15.76
CA SER A 34 -23.60 3.94 14.60
C SER A 34 -22.43 3.60 13.66
N THR A 35 -22.64 3.70 12.36
CA THR A 35 -21.62 3.46 11.34
C THR A 35 -20.36 4.31 11.56
N SER A 36 -20.51 5.55 12.05
CA SER A 36 -19.39 6.44 12.37
C SER A 36 -18.44 5.88 13.45
N LYS A 37 -18.97 5.13 14.43
CA LYS A 37 -18.12 4.48 15.45
C LYS A 37 -17.36 3.29 14.89
N ILE A 38 -17.95 2.57 13.94
CA ILE A 38 -17.28 1.49 13.22
C ILE A 38 -16.15 2.06 12.38
N ASP A 39 -16.38 3.16 11.66
CA ASP A 39 -15.36 3.86 10.88
C ASP A 39 -14.22 4.34 11.78
N ASP A 40 -14.50 4.95 12.91
CA ASP A 40 -13.47 5.37 13.88
C ASP A 40 -12.64 4.20 14.40
N TYR A 41 -13.27 3.03 14.58
CA TYR A 41 -12.56 1.82 14.98
C TYR A 41 -11.65 1.30 13.86
N LEU A 42 -12.16 1.18 12.63
CA LEU A 42 -11.39 0.76 11.46
C LEU A 42 -10.19 1.67 11.24
N ILE A 43 -10.40 2.99 11.29
CA ILE A 43 -9.34 4.00 11.21
C ILE A 43 -8.26 3.76 12.28
N ALA A 44 -8.66 3.47 13.50
CA ALA A 44 -7.70 3.23 14.59
C ALA A 44 -6.95 1.89 14.41
N ALA A 45 -7.62 0.85 13.90
CA ALA A 45 -7.02 -0.46 13.61
C ALA A 45 -5.98 -0.36 12.49
N GLU A 46 -6.31 0.31 11.39
CA GLU A 46 -5.37 0.53 10.30
C GLU A 46 -4.15 1.34 10.75
N ARG A 47 -4.35 2.41 11.54
CA ARG A 47 -3.24 3.16 12.13
C ARG A 47 -2.31 2.28 12.96
N LEU A 48 -2.86 1.37 13.75
CA LEU A 48 -2.06 0.44 14.55
C LEU A 48 -1.26 -0.49 13.65
N CYS A 49 -1.88 -1.08 12.64
CA CYS A 49 -1.19 -1.94 11.66
C CYS A 49 -0.02 -1.20 11.01
N ILE A 50 -0.24 0.02 10.55
CA ILE A 50 0.79 0.81 9.86
C ILE A 50 1.94 1.19 10.82
N LYS A 51 1.62 1.61 12.05
CA LYS A 51 2.65 1.88 13.07
C LYS A 51 3.48 0.65 13.38
N SER A 52 2.84 -0.52 13.48
CA SER A 52 3.53 -1.79 13.72
C SER A 52 4.49 -2.13 12.60
N ARG A 53 4.08 -1.94 11.34
CA ARG A 53 4.92 -2.17 10.16
C ARG A 53 6.09 -1.19 10.09
N ASN A 54 5.84 0.11 10.29
CA ASN A 54 6.89 1.12 10.33
C ASN A 54 7.91 0.86 11.45
N CYS A 55 7.45 0.37 12.59
CA CYS A 55 8.31 -0.05 13.68
C CYS A 55 9.21 -1.21 13.24
N LEU A 56 8.63 -2.25 12.65
CA LEU A 56 9.36 -3.41 12.16
C LEU A 56 10.41 -3.03 11.11
N GLU A 57 10.05 -2.25 10.10
CA GLU A 57 10.96 -1.81 9.03
C GLU A 57 12.13 -0.98 9.59
N ARG A 58 11.87 -0.06 10.51
CA ARG A 58 12.92 0.76 11.13
C ARG A 58 13.95 -0.06 11.89
N TYR A 59 13.55 -1.18 12.48
CA TYR A 59 14.47 -2.04 13.24
C TYR A 59 15.11 -3.12 12.37
N ARG A 60 14.49 -3.52 11.28
CA ARG A 60 15.10 -4.38 10.26
C ARG A 60 16.33 -3.73 9.63
N THR A 61 16.21 -2.48 9.18
CA THR A 61 17.34 -1.77 8.54
C THR A 61 18.55 -1.60 9.47
N LYS A 62 18.35 -1.53 10.78
CA LYS A 62 19.46 -1.42 11.73
C LYS A 62 20.18 -2.76 12.01
N GLU A 63 19.52 -3.90 11.79
CA GLU A 63 20.16 -5.23 11.95
C GLU A 63 20.95 -5.64 10.69
N TYR A 64 20.65 -5.07 9.53
CA TYR A 64 21.32 -5.39 8.26
C TYR A 64 22.76 -4.87 8.16
N GLU A 65 23.18 -3.97 9.03
CA GLU A 65 24.56 -3.46 9.04
C GLU A 65 25.58 -4.46 9.64
N GLY A 66 25.18 -5.67 9.98
CA GLY A 66 26.10 -6.60 10.60
C GLY A 66 25.72 -8.07 10.71
N ASN A 67 25.14 -8.72 9.70
CA ASN A 67 25.26 -10.18 9.42
C ASN A 67 24.16 -10.62 8.43
N GLU A 68 24.53 -11.49 7.47
CA GLU A 68 23.62 -12.21 6.56
C GLU A 68 22.62 -13.10 7.32
N ALA A 69 21.58 -12.52 7.88
CA ALA A 69 20.44 -13.27 8.33
C ALA A 69 19.35 -13.18 7.27
N VAL A 70 19.10 -14.26 6.58
CA VAL A 70 17.91 -14.50 5.78
C VAL A 70 16.69 -14.35 6.69
N LEU A 71 16.20 -13.14 6.83
CA LEU A 71 14.92 -12.89 7.48
C LEU A 71 13.83 -13.27 6.48
N THR A 72 13.20 -14.41 6.72
CA THR A 72 11.90 -14.75 6.14
C THR A 72 10.98 -13.56 6.35
N THR A 73 10.67 -12.89 5.26
CA THR A 73 9.73 -11.78 5.21
C THR A 73 8.46 -12.18 5.94
N SER A 74 8.07 -11.40 6.94
CA SER A 74 6.72 -11.53 7.47
C SER A 74 5.74 -11.34 6.31
N GLU A 75 4.87 -12.29 6.10
CA GLU A 75 3.93 -12.43 4.98
C GLU A 75 2.95 -11.25 4.81
N ASN A 76 3.06 -10.20 5.59
CA ASN A 76 2.01 -9.22 5.78
C ASN A 76 2.07 -7.97 4.87
N VAL A 77 3.11 -7.77 4.09
CA VAL A 77 3.14 -6.85 2.95
C VAL A 77 4.10 -7.42 1.93
N SER A 78 3.64 -8.42 1.28
CA SER A 78 4.30 -8.95 0.12
C SER A 78 3.75 -8.23 -1.11
N GLY A 79 4.57 -8.07 -2.03
CA GLY A 79 4.26 -7.65 -3.37
C GLY A 79 5.23 -8.35 -4.28
N ASN A 80 4.95 -8.25 -5.54
CA ASN A 80 5.83 -8.78 -6.56
C ASN A 80 6.04 -7.68 -7.61
N VAL A 81 7.18 -7.72 -8.27
CA VAL A 81 7.52 -6.86 -9.41
C VAL A 81 7.89 -7.76 -10.56
N GLU A 82 7.29 -7.52 -11.69
CA GLU A 82 7.61 -8.22 -12.94
C GLU A 82 7.58 -7.24 -14.12
N ILE A 83 8.25 -7.64 -15.19
CA ILE A 83 8.15 -6.97 -16.48
C ILE A 83 7.27 -7.85 -17.37
N THR A 84 6.17 -7.28 -17.85
CA THR A 84 5.27 -8.01 -18.74
C THR A 84 5.94 -8.32 -20.08
N ASP A 85 5.37 -9.22 -20.87
CA ASP A 85 5.85 -9.53 -22.23
C ASP A 85 5.90 -8.31 -23.16
N ARG A 86 5.19 -7.23 -22.81
CA ARG A 86 5.18 -5.94 -23.50
C ARG A 86 6.25 -4.97 -23.02
N GLY A 87 7.03 -5.35 -22.01
CA GLY A 87 8.01 -4.46 -21.38
C GLY A 87 7.42 -3.46 -20.40
N TRP A 88 6.17 -3.65 -19.96
CA TRP A 88 5.56 -2.80 -18.91
C TRP A 88 6.03 -3.25 -17.55
N LEU A 89 6.22 -2.29 -16.65
CA LEU A 89 6.41 -2.61 -15.24
C LEU A 89 5.05 -2.96 -14.63
N HIS A 90 4.95 -4.10 -13.98
CA HIS A 90 3.81 -4.53 -13.19
C HIS A 90 4.24 -4.76 -11.74
N ILE A 91 3.54 -4.13 -10.81
CA ILE A 91 3.73 -4.27 -9.37
C ILE A 91 2.42 -4.74 -8.77
N ARG A 92 2.42 -5.90 -8.13
CA ARG A 92 1.28 -6.37 -7.34
C ARG A 92 1.56 -6.18 -5.86
N LEU A 93 0.66 -5.51 -5.17
CA LEU A 93 0.64 -5.36 -3.72
C LEU A 93 -0.50 -6.23 -3.17
N ASN A 94 -0.22 -7.08 -2.18
CA ASN A 94 -1.22 -7.97 -1.56
C ASN A 94 -2.16 -7.24 -0.58
N MET A 95 -2.38 -5.97 -0.80
CA MET A 95 -3.25 -5.12 0.01
C MET A 95 -3.86 -4.01 -0.83
N LEU A 96 -5.02 -3.51 -0.41
CA LEU A 96 -5.60 -2.28 -0.94
C LEU A 96 -4.79 -1.07 -0.47
N LEU A 97 -4.82 0.00 -1.26
CA LEU A 97 -4.18 1.25 -0.86
C LEU A 97 -4.90 1.84 0.37
N PRO A 98 -4.16 2.20 1.41
CA PRO A 98 -4.75 2.77 2.62
C PRO A 98 -5.37 4.14 2.36
N SER A 99 -6.28 4.55 3.25
CA SER A 99 -6.87 5.88 3.19
C SER A 99 -5.83 6.98 3.43
N SER A 100 -5.92 8.08 2.67
CA SER A 100 -5.09 9.27 2.84
C SER A 100 -5.34 10.02 4.17
N LYS A 101 -6.45 9.71 4.87
CA LYS A 101 -6.71 10.20 6.23
C LYS A 101 -5.66 9.75 7.24
N PHE A 102 -4.90 8.71 6.89
CA PHE A 102 -3.76 8.28 7.70
C PHE A 102 -2.52 9.04 7.28
N LYS A 103 -1.84 9.65 8.24
CA LYS A 103 -0.49 10.22 8.03
C LYS A 103 0.55 9.11 7.87
N THR A 104 0.31 8.21 6.93
CA THR A 104 1.18 7.06 6.63
C THR A 104 2.13 7.38 5.51
N THR A 105 2.70 8.54 5.58
CA THR A 105 3.32 9.27 4.50
C THR A 105 4.39 8.51 3.72
N ASN A 106 5.02 7.49 4.27
CA ASN A 106 6.11 6.81 3.58
C ASN A 106 5.91 5.31 3.37
N TYR A 107 4.90 4.71 4.01
CA TYR A 107 4.75 3.26 3.99
C TYR A 107 4.63 2.65 2.57
N ILE A 108 3.72 3.17 1.74
CA ILE A 108 3.55 2.69 0.35
C ILE A 108 4.80 3.00 -0.47
N LYS A 109 5.36 4.22 -0.32
CA LYS A 109 6.60 4.58 -0.99
C LYS A 109 7.74 3.63 -0.64
N ASP A 110 7.93 3.34 0.66
CA ASP A 110 9.01 2.48 1.13
C ASP A 110 8.81 1.02 0.67
N THR A 111 7.55 0.53 0.67
CA THR A 111 7.22 -0.80 0.17
C THR A 111 7.53 -0.93 -1.32
N VAL A 112 7.04 0.00 -2.15
CA VAL A 112 7.31 -0.03 -3.60
C VAL A 112 8.81 0.14 -3.87
N SER A 113 9.49 1.04 -3.16
CA SER A 113 10.94 1.24 -3.31
C SER A 113 11.73 -0.02 -2.98
N ARG A 114 11.34 -0.75 -1.94
CA ARG A 114 11.96 -2.03 -1.58
C ARG A 114 11.72 -3.08 -2.64
N LEU A 115 10.48 -3.27 -3.09
CA LEU A 115 10.16 -4.22 -4.15
C LEU A 115 10.98 -3.96 -5.42
N LEU A 116 11.14 -2.69 -5.81
CA LEU A 116 11.98 -2.31 -6.94
C LEU A 116 13.47 -2.54 -6.69
N ASN A 117 13.95 -2.42 -5.46
CA ASN A 117 15.35 -2.72 -5.10
C ASN A 117 15.64 -4.21 -5.10
N ASP A 118 14.66 -5.02 -4.66
CA ASP A 118 14.78 -6.48 -4.58
C ASP A 118 14.58 -7.15 -5.96
N PHE A 119 14.06 -6.41 -6.94
CA PHE A 119 13.89 -6.90 -8.30
C PHE A 119 15.24 -7.08 -9.00
N SER A 120 15.54 -8.32 -9.40
CA SER A 120 16.83 -8.70 -10.01
C SER A 120 16.94 -8.41 -11.51
N GLY A 121 15.82 -8.07 -12.16
CA GLY A 121 15.78 -7.74 -13.59
C GLY A 121 16.11 -6.29 -13.88
N GLU A 122 16.20 -5.94 -15.15
CA GLU A 122 16.36 -4.57 -15.62
C GLU A 122 15.00 -3.84 -15.56
N LEU A 123 14.94 -2.70 -14.86
CA LEU A 123 13.74 -1.89 -14.81
C LEU A 123 13.59 -1.08 -16.11
N PRO A 124 12.38 -1.03 -16.71
CA PRO A 124 12.14 -0.19 -17.86
C PRO A 124 12.18 1.31 -17.45
N TYR A 125 12.50 2.15 -18.40
CA TYR A 125 12.47 3.60 -18.22
C TYR A 125 11.61 4.27 -19.28
N PHE A 126 10.65 5.07 -18.85
CA PHE A 126 9.70 5.76 -19.72
C PHE A 126 9.84 7.27 -19.58
N GLU A 127 10.10 7.97 -20.68
CA GLU A 127 10.12 9.44 -20.70
C GLU A 127 8.72 10.03 -20.50
N LYS A 128 7.72 9.43 -21.15
CA LYS A 128 6.30 9.70 -20.96
C LYS A 128 5.60 8.41 -20.63
N ALA A 129 5.01 8.36 -19.47
CA ALA A 129 4.39 7.16 -18.92
C ALA A 129 2.89 7.35 -18.66
N PHE A 130 2.16 6.26 -18.77
CA PHE A 130 0.88 6.08 -18.12
C PHE A 130 1.05 5.13 -16.93
N MET A 131 0.45 5.47 -15.80
CA MET A 131 0.37 4.62 -14.63
C MET A 131 -1.08 4.25 -14.36
N GLY A 132 -1.41 2.97 -14.55
CA GLY A 132 -2.71 2.40 -14.18
C GLY A 132 -2.64 1.77 -12.80
N ILE A 133 -3.52 2.20 -11.89
CA ILE A 133 -3.67 1.58 -10.57
C ILE A 133 -5.03 0.89 -10.57
N VAL A 134 -5.03 -0.43 -10.41
CA VAL A 134 -6.22 -1.28 -10.39
C VAL A 134 -6.35 -1.88 -9.00
N GLU A 135 -7.40 -1.54 -8.28
CA GLU A 135 -7.71 -2.16 -7.00
C GLU A 135 -8.78 -3.22 -7.18
N PHE A 136 -8.50 -4.41 -6.68
CA PHE A 136 -9.41 -5.54 -6.63
C PHE A 136 -10.05 -5.58 -5.24
N CYS A 137 -11.34 -5.31 -5.16
CA CYS A 137 -12.07 -5.14 -3.90
C CYS A 137 -13.28 -6.05 -3.83
N ASP A 138 -13.56 -6.53 -2.63
CA ASP A 138 -14.83 -7.13 -2.29
C ASP A 138 -15.83 -6.04 -1.87
N PHE A 139 -16.80 -5.74 -2.74
CA PHE A 139 -17.79 -4.69 -2.48
C PHE A 139 -18.79 -5.06 -1.38
N ASP A 140 -18.99 -6.35 -1.12
CA ASP A 140 -19.93 -6.81 -0.09
C ASP A 140 -19.44 -6.50 1.32
N ASN A 141 -18.12 -6.36 1.49
CA ASN A 141 -17.47 -6.01 2.75
C ASN A 141 -17.21 -4.50 2.95
N HIS A 142 -17.80 -3.63 2.14
CA HIS A 142 -17.74 -2.15 2.28
C HIS A 142 -16.32 -1.53 2.37
N ASN A 143 -15.32 -2.16 1.78
CA ASN A 143 -13.94 -1.64 1.76
C ASN A 143 -13.70 -0.58 0.67
N ALA A 144 -14.72 -0.18 -0.06
CA ALA A 144 -14.62 0.84 -1.08
C ALA A 144 -14.40 2.22 -0.44
N LEU A 145 -13.29 2.85 -0.78
CA LEU A 145 -12.97 4.23 -0.41
C LEU A 145 -13.03 5.11 -1.66
N ASP A 146 -13.41 6.36 -1.47
CA ASP A 146 -13.33 7.36 -2.54
C ASP A 146 -11.90 7.48 -3.05
N ASN A 147 -11.72 7.59 -4.37
CA ASN A 147 -10.40 7.61 -5.01
C ASN A 147 -9.48 8.74 -4.52
N ASP A 148 -10.03 9.89 -4.14
CA ASP A 148 -9.29 11.03 -3.58
C ASP A 148 -8.83 10.79 -2.13
N ASN A 149 -9.44 9.83 -1.45
CA ASN A 149 -9.11 9.44 -0.08
C ASN A 149 -8.04 8.32 0.00
N LYS A 150 -7.45 7.90 -1.12
CA LYS A 150 -6.43 6.83 -1.17
C LYS A 150 -5.01 7.38 -1.31
N VAL A 151 -4.04 6.65 -0.78
CA VAL A 151 -2.61 7.04 -0.75
C VAL A 151 -1.89 6.68 -2.06
N TRP A 152 -2.56 6.77 -3.20
CA TRP A 152 -1.95 6.46 -4.51
C TRP A 152 -0.81 7.41 -4.90
N LYS A 153 -0.84 8.66 -4.42
CA LYS A 153 0.18 9.69 -4.70
C LYS A 153 1.60 9.32 -4.24
N MET A 154 1.72 8.32 -3.38
CA MET A 154 3.03 7.85 -2.91
C MET A 154 3.72 6.93 -3.91
N ILE A 155 2.98 6.30 -4.83
CA ILE A 155 3.53 5.36 -5.81
C ILE A 155 4.41 6.08 -6.84
N PRO A 156 3.97 7.17 -7.51
CA PRO A 156 4.81 7.92 -8.42
C PRO A 156 6.15 8.36 -7.83
N ASN A 157 6.12 8.77 -6.55
CA ASN A 157 7.33 9.19 -5.83
C ASN A 157 8.39 8.07 -5.69
N SER A 158 7.97 6.80 -5.74
CA SER A 158 8.88 5.65 -5.70
C SER A 158 9.46 5.31 -7.07
N LEU A 159 8.77 5.70 -8.12
CA LEU A 159 9.11 5.38 -9.52
C LEU A 159 9.97 6.47 -10.17
N LYS A 160 9.89 7.69 -9.66
CA LYS A 160 10.56 8.88 -10.20
C LYS A 160 12.07 8.70 -10.28
N GLY A 161 12.64 9.00 -11.45
CA GLY A 161 14.07 8.87 -11.72
C GLY A 161 14.57 7.43 -11.88
N ARG A 162 13.70 6.43 -11.73
CA ARG A 162 14.03 5.00 -11.87
C ARG A 162 13.29 4.34 -13.02
N VAL A 163 11.99 4.53 -13.09
CA VAL A 163 11.08 3.95 -14.08
C VAL A 163 10.44 5.05 -14.93
N ILE A 164 10.13 6.17 -14.31
CA ILE A 164 9.56 7.35 -14.98
C ILE A 164 10.49 8.55 -14.80
N LYS A 165 10.48 9.44 -15.78
CA LYS A 165 11.33 10.65 -15.74
C LYS A 165 10.95 11.57 -14.58
N ASP A 166 9.66 11.89 -14.47
CA ASP A 166 9.10 12.75 -13.43
C ASP A 166 7.62 12.39 -13.20
N ASP A 167 7.10 12.76 -12.05
CA ASP A 167 5.71 12.58 -11.65
C ASP A 167 4.81 13.79 -12.01
N THR A 168 5.33 14.76 -12.77
CA THR A 168 4.54 15.91 -13.22
C THR A 168 3.62 15.54 -14.40
N GLN A 169 2.56 16.32 -14.58
CA GLN A 169 1.54 16.14 -15.63
C GLN A 169 2.09 16.08 -17.06
N PHE A 170 3.33 16.53 -17.30
CA PHE A 170 3.96 16.49 -18.63
C PHE A 170 4.59 15.13 -18.94
N TYR A 171 4.87 14.32 -17.92
CA TYR A 171 5.59 13.06 -18.04
C TYR A 171 4.80 11.85 -17.55
N LEU A 172 3.75 12.07 -16.73
CA LEU A 172 2.97 11.00 -16.14
C LEU A 172 1.47 11.29 -16.23
N SER A 173 0.75 10.41 -16.90
CA SER A 173 -0.71 10.28 -16.85
C SER A 173 -1.10 9.18 -15.90
N ILE A 174 -2.18 9.34 -15.12
CA ILE A 174 -2.59 8.38 -14.10
C ILE A 174 -4.04 8.00 -14.29
N GLY A 175 -4.33 6.70 -14.22
CA GLY A 175 -5.67 6.13 -14.19
C GLY A 175 -5.89 5.33 -12.90
N LEU A 176 -7.04 5.52 -12.25
CA LEU A 176 -7.47 4.77 -11.07
C LEU A 176 -8.68 3.93 -11.44
N PHE A 177 -8.60 2.64 -11.20
CA PHE A 177 -9.61 1.66 -11.58
C PHE A 177 -9.93 0.75 -10.41
N THR A 178 -11.15 0.19 -10.41
CA THR A 178 -11.57 -0.76 -9.39
C THR A 178 -12.28 -1.92 -10.05
N LYS A 179 -11.95 -3.14 -9.62
CA LYS A 179 -12.58 -4.39 -10.06
C LYS A 179 -13.13 -5.15 -8.85
N MET A 180 -14.21 -5.90 -9.08
CA MET A 180 -14.72 -6.82 -8.07
C MET A 180 -13.82 -8.05 -7.96
N SER A 181 -13.44 -8.41 -6.73
CA SER A 181 -12.69 -9.62 -6.43
C SER A 181 -12.81 -9.97 -4.95
N GLU A 182 -12.92 -11.25 -4.64
CA GLU A 182 -12.81 -11.76 -3.27
C GLU A 182 -11.35 -11.65 -2.75
N ASP A 183 -10.36 -11.71 -3.66
CA ASP A 183 -8.96 -11.49 -3.35
C ASP A 183 -8.63 -9.99 -3.43
N CYS A 184 -8.64 -9.33 -2.28
CA CYS A 184 -8.40 -7.89 -2.18
C CYS A 184 -6.91 -7.56 -2.33
N HIS A 185 -6.55 -6.90 -3.42
CA HIS A 185 -5.18 -6.50 -3.72
C HIS A 185 -5.14 -5.25 -4.61
N CYS A 186 -3.94 -4.71 -4.83
CA CYS A 186 -3.73 -3.58 -5.72
C CYS A 186 -2.65 -3.92 -6.76
N GLU A 187 -2.94 -3.65 -8.02
CA GLU A 187 -1.99 -3.77 -9.11
C GLU A 187 -1.64 -2.41 -9.68
N VAL A 188 -0.36 -2.20 -9.95
CA VAL A 188 0.16 -0.97 -10.55
C VAL A 188 0.88 -1.32 -11.82
N TYR A 189 0.43 -0.76 -12.92
CA TYR A 189 1.05 -0.89 -14.22
C TYR A 189 1.70 0.42 -14.63
N VAL A 190 2.94 0.38 -15.10
CA VAL A 190 3.62 1.53 -15.68
C VAL A 190 4.06 1.18 -17.10
N LEU A 191 3.63 1.98 -18.05
CA LEU A 191 3.79 1.71 -19.48
C LEU A 191 3.99 3.01 -20.27
N PRO A 192 4.41 2.94 -21.54
CA PRO A 192 4.45 4.10 -22.41
C PRO A 192 3.04 4.72 -22.55
N GLU A 193 2.93 6.05 -22.49
CA GLU A 193 1.64 6.75 -22.52
C GLU A 193 0.81 6.41 -23.77
N ASN A 194 1.47 6.19 -24.90
CA ASN A 194 0.81 5.84 -26.16
C ASN A 194 0.22 4.41 -26.19
N GLU A 195 0.50 3.59 -25.19
CA GLU A 195 -0.05 2.23 -25.07
C GLU A 195 -1.25 2.14 -24.11
N LEU A 196 -1.76 3.27 -23.63
CA LEU A 196 -2.94 3.35 -22.77
C LEU A 196 -4.14 2.54 -23.33
N SER A 197 -4.40 2.63 -24.64
CA SER A 197 -5.53 1.91 -25.25
C SER A 197 -5.38 0.40 -25.18
N GLU A 198 -4.16 -0.10 -25.24
CA GLU A 198 -3.88 -1.53 -25.08
C GLU A 198 -4.00 -1.97 -23.62
N PHE A 199 -3.55 -1.12 -22.69
CA PHE A 199 -3.74 -1.39 -21.27
C PHE A 199 -5.22 -1.55 -20.91
N VAL A 200 -6.10 -0.63 -21.34
CA VAL A 200 -7.55 -0.70 -21.06
C VAL A 200 -8.16 -2.00 -21.60
N LYS A 201 -7.74 -2.46 -22.79
CA LYS A 201 -8.23 -3.73 -23.37
C LYS A 201 -7.76 -4.96 -22.58
N ILE A 202 -6.46 -4.98 -22.19
CA ILE A 202 -5.84 -6.13 -21.49
C ILE A 202 -6.35 -6.21 -20.06
N ALA A 203 -6.46 -5.07 -19.41
CA ALA A 203 -6.98 -5.00 -18.05
C ALA A 203 -8.50 -5.17 -17.98
N GLU A 204 -9.21 -5.31 -19.13
CA GLU A 204 -10.67 -5.43 -19.20
C GLU A 204 -11.40 -4.33 -18.40
N LEU A 205 -10.97 -3.09 -18.59
CA LEU A 205 -11.44 -1.90 -17.89
C LEU A 205 -12.50 -1.12 -18.69
#